data_b11465586f897ee8b78ed3ebbab7244b
#
_entry.id   b11465586f897ee8b78ed3ebbab7244b
#
_cell.length_a   1.000
_cell.length_b   1.000
_cell.length_c   1.000
_cell.angle_alpha   90.00
_cell.angle_beta   90.00
_cell.angle_gamma   90.00
#
_symmetry.space_group_name_H-M   'P 1'
#
loop_
_entity.id
_entity.type
_entity.pdbx_description
1 polymer ?
#
loop_
_entity_poly.entity_id
_entity_poly.type
_entity_poly.pdbx_seq_one_letter_code
_entity_poly.pdbx_strand_id
1 'polypeptide(L)'
;MAIKLRTDLEIQAINYKGNRALLISDRLGLIKNPVVLQGEAVDILALINGEKRAEDIQLEFLRQRGYSLEGASLVSQVLEKFSKLMILDTPEFRQEKERLAQEFSKMTGRPAALSGQAYPAEEDNLRLFIKEILESSSQGEAEKEKNKNREKTRPELPAAGLQALIAPHIDLQAGRRVYGAAYRWLQGLSFDRVIVLGIGHSLENGLLALTEKDFITPFGRVKTDKEAVKKLKEAAGTLAAPDDLAHRTEHSIEFQLLFLQYCLGKNLEVIPILCGSFHQWLKEVTRASEIPGLNLFIRTLKELTAEPQKRTLIVAGVDLSHVGLKFGHRQKASELKEVIINFDQQIIEALLHLDAVSFWKRHQEVEDWFNVCGFPALAILLEIIEAKRAYFLDYDLVEEPASGSAVSLAALAFFNMVREA
;
A
#
# COMPACT_ATOMS: atom_id res chain seq x y z
N MET A 1 -0.31 -23.31 25.37
CA MET A 1 -0.61 -22.01 24.78
C MET A 1 -1.02 -22.26 23.34
N ALA A 2 -1.99 -21.52 22.78
CA ALA A 2 -2.39 -21.66 21.38
C ALA A 2 -1.27 -21.17 20.46
N ILE A 3 -1.05 -21.88 19.35
CA ILE A 3 -0.04 -21.53 18.35
C ILE A 3 -0.66 -20.58 17.34
N LYS A 4 0.01 -19.45 17.13
CA LYS A 4 -0.43 -18.41 16.18
C LYS A 4 0.65 -18.13 15.15
N LEU A 5 0.23 -17.88 13.92
CA LEU A 5 1.11 -17.29 12.91
C LEU A 5 1.24 -15.78 13.16
N ARG A 6 2.34 -15.20 12.73
CA ARG A 6 2.47 -13.76 12.63
C ARG A 6 1.49 -13.23 11.57
N THR A 7 0.87 -12.10 11.83
CA THR A 7 -0.10 -11.45 10.93
C THR A 7 0.55 -10.58 9.87
N ASP A 8 1.81 -10.22 10.06
CA ASP A 8 2.62 -9.34 9.21
C ASP A 8 3.45 -10.08 8.14
N LEU A 9 3.32 -11.41 8.07
CA LEU A 9 3.97 -12.22 7.03
C LEU A 9 3.16 -12.18 5.73
N GLU A 10 3.88 -12.07 4.62
CA GLU A 10 3.31 -12.30 3.29
C GLU A 10 3.50 -13.77 2.92
N ILE A 11 2.39 -14.49 2.70
CA ILE A 11 2.39 -15.92 2.36
C ILE A 11 1.79 -16.08 0.96
N GLN A 12 2.59 -16.54 0.00
CA GLN A 12 2.20 -16.69 -1.38
C GLN A 12 2.25 -18.15 -1.82
N ALA A 13 1.20 -18.61 -2.50
CA ALA A 13 1.25 -19.91 -3.18
C ALA A 13 2.09 -19.76 -4.46
N ILE A 14 3.09 -20.64 -4.59
CA ILE A 14 4.01 -20.68 -5.75
C ILE A 14 4.11 -22.09 -6.31
N ASN A 15 4.60 -22.20 -7.55
CA ASN A 15 5.10 -23.47 -8.10
C ASN A 15 6.63 -23.48 -7.93
N TYR A 16 7.11 -24.38 -7.13
CA TYR A 16 8.55 -24.54 -6.90
C TYR A 16 8.99 -25.92 -7.33
N LYS A 17 9.86 -26.01 -8.35
CA LYS A 17 10.35 -27.27 -8.93
C LYS A 17 9.24 -28.25 -9.33
N GLY A 18 8.13 -27.71 -9.90
CA GLY A 18 6.98 -28.50 -10.36
C GLY A 18 5.97 -28.87 -9.27
N ASN A 19 6.22 -28.53 -8.00
CA ASN A 19 5.33 -28.83 -6.87
C ASN A 19 4.69 -27.55 -6.30
N ARG A 20 3.50 -27.72 -5.73
CA ARG A 20 2.86 -26.65 -4.93
C ARG A 20 3.73 -26.36 -3.70
N ALA A 21 4.02 -25.08 -3.48
CA ALA A 21 4.78 -24.59 -2.35
C ALA A 21 4.21 -23.27 -1.84
N LEU A 22 4.59 -22.87 -0.63
CA LEU A 22 4.32 -21.53 -0.10
C LEU A 22 5.63 -20.76 0.04
N LEU A 23 5.67 -19.56 -0.46
CA LEU A 23 6.73 -18.58 -0.22
C LEU A 23 6.30 -17.68 0.94
N ILE A 24 7.11 -17.63 1.98
CA ILE A 24 6.89 -16.74 3.13
C ILE A 24 7.91 -15.62 3.06
N SER A 25 7.43 -14.39 2.97
CA SER A 25 8.22 -13.17 3.01
C SER A 25 7.89 -12.37 4.26
N ASP A 26 8.88 -11.69 4.81
CA ASP A 26 8.76 -10.93 6.05
C ASP A 26 9.00 -9.44 5.81
N ARG A 27 7.94 -8.65 5.91
CA ARG A 27 8.02 -7.21 5.74
C ARG A 27 8.79 -6.50 6.86
N LEU A 28 8.84 -7.06 8.07
CA LEU A 28 9.67 -6.53 9.15
C LEU A 28 11.16 -6.83 8.97
N GLY A 29 11.52 -7.77 8.09
CA GLY A 29 12.90 -8.14 7.79
C GLY A 29 13.60 -8.93 8.91
N LEU A 30 12.84 -9.55 9.82
CA LEU A 30 13.38 -10.48 10.82
C LEU A 30 13.74 -11.83 10.18
N ILE A 31 12.97 -12.24 9.17
CA ILE A 31 13.33 -13.36 8.28
C ILE A 31 14.12 -12.75 7.11
N LYS A 32 15.45 -12.92 7.14
CA LYS A 32 16.35 -12.25 6.18
C LYS A 32 16.13 -12.69 4.71
N ASN A 33 15.75 -13.94 4.49
CA ASN A 33 15.51 -14.49 3.15
C ASN A 33 14.14 -15.13 3.12
N PRO A 34 13.38 -14.99 2.02
CA PRO A 34 12.10 -15.68 1.88
C PRO A 34 12.23 -17.18 2.09
N VAL A 35 11.27 -17.77 2.79
CA VAL A 35 11.25 -19.20 3.13
C VAL A 35 10.28 -19.92 2.22
N VAL A 36 10.75 -20.98 1.54
CA VAL A 36 9.89 -21.85 0.73
C VAL A 36 9.47 -23.06 1.55
N LEU A 37 8.17 -23.23 1.76
CA LEU A 37 7.59 -24.40 2.41
C LEU A 37 7.01 -25.35 1.38
N GLN A 38 7.23 -26.64 1.57
CA GLN A 38 6.71 -27.72 0.69
C GLN A 38 6.22 -28.92 1.52
N GLY A 39 5.40 -29.75 0.91
CA GLY A 39 4.95 -31.01 1.51
C GLY A 39 4.26 -30.81 2.86
N GLU A 40 4.58 -31.65 3.83
CA GLU A 40 3.96 -31.68 5.15
C GLU A 40 4.07 -30.35 5.92
N ALA A 41 5.10 -29.56 5.66
CA ALA A 41 5.23 -28.24 6.29
C ALA A 41 4.10 -27.26 5.87
N VAL A 42 3.61 -27.39 4.64
CA VAL A 42 2.45 -26.64 4.14
C VAL A 42 1.17 -27.11 4.84
N ASP A 43 1.00 -28.44 4.97
CA ASP A 43 -0.18 -29.01 5.62
C ASP A 43 -0.23 -28.62 7.10
N ILE A 44 0.92 -28.67 7.80
CA ILE A 44 1.02 -28.24 9.21
C ILE A 44 0.76 -26.75 9.36
N LEU A 45 1.27 -25.89 8.46
CA LEU A 45 1.01 -24.46 8.48
C LEU A 45 -0.50 -24.17 8.36
N ALA A 46 -1.20 -24.90 7.48
CA ALA A 46 -2.64 -24.75 7.25
C ALA A 46 -3.49 -25.14 8.47
N LEU A 47 -2.97 -25.95 9.39
CA LEU A 47 -3.65 -26.33 10.63
C LEU A 47 -3.55 -25.27 11.73
N ILE A 48 -2.64 -24.30 11.58
CA ILE A 48 -2.41 -23.25 12.58
C ILE A 48 -3.47 -22.15 12.37
N ASN A 49 -4.49 -22.13 13.23
CA ASN A 49 -5.59 -21.17 13.18
C ASN A 49 -5.57 -20.15 14.34
N GLY A 50 -4.56 -20.18 15.21
CA GLY A 50 -4.45 -19.29 16.35
C GLY A 50 -5.22 -19.74 17.62
N GLU A 51 -5.98 -20.82 17.54
CA GLU A 51 -6.78 -21.38 18.66
C GLU A 51 -6.22 -22.70 19.17
N LYS A 52 -5.60 -23.48 18.30
CA LYS A 52 -5.08 -24.83 18.59
C LYS A 52 -3.74 -24.79 19.30
N ARG A 53 -3.54 -25.71 20.23
CA ARG A 53 -2.23 -26.00 20.83
C ARG A 53 -1.44 -26.98 19.95
N ALA A 54 -0.16 -27.16 20.25
CA ALA A 54 0.70 -28.09 19.50
C ALA A 54 0.13 -29.52 19.45
N GLU A 55 -0.41 -29.99 20.57
CA GLU A 55 -1.02 -31.31 20.67
C GLU A 55 -2.27 -31.44 19.78
N ASP A 56 -3.08 -30.38 19.68
CA ASP A 56 -4.28 -30.38 18.86
C ASP A 56 -3.92 -30.41 17.35
N ILE A 57 -2.90 -29.64 16.95
CA ILE A 57 -2.37 -29.65 15.58
C ILE A 57 -1.79 -31.02 15.24
N GLN A 58 -1.01 -31.61 16.16
CA GLN A 58 -0.43 -32.92 15.98
C GLN A 58 -1.51 -34.00 15.80
N LEU A 59 -2.53 -33.98 16.65
CA LEU A 59 -3.64 -34.93 16.57
C LEU A 59 -4.39 -34.83 15.26
N GLU A 60 -4.66 -33.59 14.77
CA GLU A 60 -5.37 -33.36 13.53
C GLU A 60 -4.53 -33.77 12.31
N PHE A 61 -3.23 -33.46 12.29
CA PHE A 61 -2.31 -33.93 11.25
C PHE A 61 -2.28 -35.44 11.15
N LEU A 62 -2.18 -36.14 12.31
CA LEU A 62 -2.19 -37.62 12.37
C LEU A 62 -3.51 -38.22 11.89
N ARG A 63 -4.65 -37.59 12.16
CA ARG A 63 -5.96 -37.99 11.62
C ARG A 63 -6.02 -37.92 10.10
N GLN A 64 -5.39 -36.91 9.51
CA GLN A 64 -5.40 -36.71 8.05
C GLN A 64 -4.43 -37.64 7.31
N ARG A 65 -3.30 -38.01 7.92
CA ARG A 65 -2.20 -38.73 7.29
C ARG A 65 -2.01 -40.18 7.81
N GLY A 66 -2.77 -40.57 8.81
CA GLY A 66 -2.62 -41.82 9.51
C GLY A 66 -1.73 -41.71 10.78
N TYR A 67 -2.05 -42.51 11.79
CA TYR A 67 -1.38 -42.47 13.08
C TYR A 67 0.01 -43.13 12.97
N SER A 68 1.09 -42.33 13.10
CA SER A 68 2.45 -42.83 13.19
C SER A 68 3.28 -42.02 14.20
N LEU A 69 4.26 -42.68 14.85
CA LEU A 69 5.20 -41.98 15.73
C LEU A 69 6.07 -40.97 14.96
N GLU A 70 6.41 -41.28 13.72
CA GLU A 70 7.17 -40.41 12.83
C GLU A 70 6.38 -39.13 12.52
N GLY A 71 5.08 -39.22 12.22
CA GLY A 71 4.22 -38.07 11.99
C GLY A 71 4.10 -37.16 13.21
N ALA A 72 4.03 -37.73 14.42
CA ALA A 72 4.00 -36.95 15.65
C ALA A 72 5.31 -36.18 15.86
N SER A 73 6.47 -36.85 15.66
CA SER A 73 7.80 -36.22 15.75
C SER A 73 7.97 -35.11 14.70
N LEU A 74 7.48 -35.32 13.47
CA LEU A 74 7.54 -34.35 12.37
C LEU A 74 6.82 -33.06 12.71
N VAL A 75 5.59 -33.11 13.24
CA VAL A 75 4.84 -31.89 13.62
C VAL A 75 5.62 -31.09 14.65
N SER A 76 6.18 -31.73 15.67
CA SER A 76 6.98 -31.04 16.69
C SER A 76 8.22 -30.37 16.08
N GLN A 77 8.94 -31.06 15.19
CA GLN A 77 10.10 -30.49 14.50
C GLN A 77 9.76 -29.33 13.59
N VAL A 78 8.64 -29.40 12.85
CA VAL A 78 8.19 -28.32 11.96
C VAL A 78 7.78 -27.10 12.78
N LEU A 79 7.03 -27.27 13.86
CA LEU A 79 6.63 -26.16 14.74
C LEU A 79 7.84 -25.49 15.40
N GLU A 80 8.83 -26.28 15.85
CA GLU A 80 10.10 -25.75 16.37
C GLU A 80 10.87 -24.96 15.30
N LYS A 81 10.92 -25.48 14.06
CA LYS A 81 11.53 -24.77 12.93
C LYS A 81 10.78 -23.48 12.60
N PHE A 82 9.46 -23.48 12.63
CA PHE A 82 8.66 -22.26 12.42
C PHE A 82 8.92 -21.22 13.50
N SER A 83 9.06 -21.64 14.76
CA SER A 83 9.45 -20.77 15.87
C SER A 83 10.84 -20.15 15.65
N LYS A 84 11.86 -20.99 15.35
CA LYS A 84 13.23 -20.53 15.08
C LYS A 84 13.34 -19.60 13.89
N LEU A 85 12.50 -19.80 12.86
CA LEU A 85 12.40 -18.93 11.70
C LEU A 85 11.54 -17.69 11.95
N MET A 86 11.02 -17.50 13.16
CA MET A 86 10.11 -16.40 13.51
C MET A 86 8.87 -16.33 12.59
N ILE A 87 8.34 -17.48 12.19
CA ILE A 87 7.07 -17.57 11.44
C ILE A 87 5.88 -17.50 12.42
N LEU A 88 6.08 -17.98 13.66
CA LEU A 88 5.07 -17.99 14.71
C LEU A 88 5.14 -16.72 15.58
N ASP A 89 3.98 -16.30 16.09
CA ASP A 89 3.88 -15.25 17.11
C ASP A 89 4.27 -15.82 18.49
N THR A 90 5.57 -15.89 18.75
CA THR A 90 6.16 -16.37 20.00
C THR A 90 6.65 -15.23 20.87
N PRO A 91 6.93 -15.47 22.17
CA PRO A 91 7.56 -14.47 23.05
C PRO A 91 8.88 -13.93 22.47
N GLU A 92 9.70 -14.80 21.86
CA GLU A 92 10.98 -14.43 21.25
C GLU A 92 10.77 -13.49 20.06
N PHE A 93 9.79 -13.80 19.19
CA PHE A 93 9.42 -12.90 18.09
C PHE A 93 8.97 -11.52 18.62
N ARG A 94 8.10 -11.50 19.65
CA ARG A 94 7.61 -10.22 20.22
C ARG A 94 8.74 -9.40 20.83
N GLN A 95 9.67 -10.04 21.53
CA GLN A 95 10.86 -9.39 22.06
C GLN A 95 11.73 -8.78 20.96
N GLU A 96 11.94 -9.54 19.87
CA GLU A 96 12.75 -9.08 18.74
C GLU A 96 12.05 -7.93 17.97
N LYS A 97 10.74 -8.01 17.80
CA LYS A 97 9.93 -6.93 17.23
C LYS A 97 10.00 -5.66 18.09
N GLU A 98 9.91 -5.80 19.41
CA GLU A 98 10.04 -4.67 20.33
C GLU A 98 11.46 -4.06 20.29
N ARG A 99 12.52 -4.89 20.25
CA ARG A 99 13.90 -4.42 20.07
C ARG A 99 14.04 -3.63 18.77
N LEU A 100 13.48 -4.12 17.68
CA LEU A 100 13.48 -3.46 16.37
C LEU A 100 12.75 -2.12 16.41
N ALA A 101 11.60 -2.06 17.08
CA ALA A 101 10.85 -0.81 17.25
C ALA A 101 11.65 0.21 18.08
N GLN A 102 12.31 -0.22 19.16
CA GLN A 102 13.17 0.63 19.99
C GLN A 102 14.40 1.14 19.21
N GLU A 103 15.02 0.30 18.39
CA GLU A 103 16.12 0.72 17.52
C GLU A 103 15.68 1.75 16.49
N PHE A 104 14.55 1.46 15.80
CA PHE A 104 14.00 2.37 14.81
C PHE A 104 13.55 3.70 15.44
N SER A 105 12.98 3.70 16.63
CA SER A 105 12.54 4.91 17.32
C SER A 105 13.67 5.91 17.57
N LYS A 106 14.91 5.42 17.78
CA LYS A 106 16.11 6.26 18.02
C LYS A 106 16.65 6.92 16.75
N MET A 107 16.23 6.46 15.58
CA MET A 107 16.69 7.01 14.31
C MET A 107 15.98 8.34 14.03
N THR A 108 16.75 9.32 13.52
CA THR A 108 16.21 10.63 13.08
C THR A 108 15.81 10.64 11.62
N GLY A 109 16.24 9.63 10.86
CA GLY A 109 15.93 9.45 9.46
C GLY A 109 15.56 7.99 9.17
N ARG A 110 14.62 7.78 8.27
CA ARG A 110 14.20 6.49 7.75
C ARG A 110 15.00 6.20 6.48
N PRO A 111 15.92 5.22 6.49
CA PRO A 111 16.68 4.83 5.29
C PRO A 111 15.75 4.29 4.20
N ALA A 112 16.16 4.42 2.95
CA ALA A 112 15.51 3.76 1.84
C ALA A 112 15.50 2.23 2.04
N ALA A 113 14.30 1.63 2.09
CA ALA A 113 14.16 0.21 2.36
C ALA A 113 14.38 -0.64 1.11
N LEU A 114 14.04 -0.13 -0.06
CA LEU A 114 14.02 -0.88 -1.32
C LEU A 114 15.08 -0.40 -2.34
N SER A 115 15.96 0.48 -1.92
CA SER A 115 17.08 0.96 -2.73
C SER A 115 18.01 -0.20 -3.13
N GLY A 116 18.34 -0.30 -4.43
CA GLY A 116 19.10 -1.40 -4.99
C GLY A 116 18.33 -2.71 -5.18
N GLN A 117 17.03 -2.76 -4.80
CA GLN A 117 16.14 -3.90 -4.99
C GLN A 117 15.02 -3.57 -5.99
N ALA A 118 14.15 -2.60 -5.68
CA ALA A 118 13.05 -2.20 -6.53
C ALA A 118 13.42 -1.03 -7.48
N TYR A 119 14.48 -0.31 -7.18
CA TYR A 119 14.99 0.80 -7.99
C TYR A 119 16.49 1.01 -7.76
N PRO A 120 17.22 1.70 -8.69
CA PRO A 120 18.66 1.92 -8.57
C PRO A 120 19.06 2.67 -7.30
N ALA A 121 20.17 2.24 -6.67
CA ALA A 121 20.69 2.85 -5.45
C ALA A 121 21.50 4.13 -5.72
N GLU A 122 22.06 4.27 -6.91
CA GLU A 122 22.87 5.42 -7.32
C GLU A 122 22.00 6.53 -7.90
N GLU A 123 22.23 7.80 -7.50
CA GLU A 123 21.41 8.96 -7.89
C GLU A 123 21.27 9.08 -9.42
N ASP A 124 22.37 8.99 -10.17
CA ASP A 124 22.35 9.16 -11.62
C ASP A 124 21.55 8.07 -12.33
N ASN A 125 21.72 6.81 -11.90
CA ASN A 125 20.97 5.68 -12.45
C ASN A 125 19.48 5.78 -12.10
N LEU A 126 19.15 6.21 -10.88
CA LEU A 126 17.76 6.44 -10.47
C LEU A 126 17.13 7.59 -11.27
N ARG A 127 17.89 8.65 -11.55
CA ARG A 127 17.42 9.78 -12.35
C ARG A 127 17.05 9.34 -13.78
N LEU A 128 17.88 8.51 -14.41
CA LEU A 128 17.57 7.92 -15.73
C LEU A 128 16.35 7.01 -15.66
N PHE A 129 16.28 6.17 -14.66
CA PHE A 129 15.17 5.25 -14.45
C PHE A 129 13.82 5.98 -14.28
N ILE A 130 13.76 7.03 -13.45
CA ILE A 130 12.54 7.83 -13.27
C ILE A 130 12.19 8.58 -14.57
N LYS A 131 13.17 9.13 -15.27
CA LYS A 131 12.97 9.78 -16.57
C LYS A 131 12.29 8.84 -17.57
N GLU A 132 12.80 7.61 -17.71
CA GLU A 132 12.21 6.60 -18.60
C GLU A 132 10.76 6.25 -18.23
N ILE A 133 10.44 6.20 -16.92
CA ILE A 133 9.06 5.99 -16.45
C ILE A 133 8.17 7.17 -16.85
N LEU A 134 8.62 8.41 -16.65
CA LEU A 134 7.83 9.59 -17.02
C LEU A 134 7.58 9.69 -18.54
N GLU A 135 8.53 9.23 -19.35
CA GLU A 135 8.43 9.18 -20.80
C GLU A 135 7.58 8.01 -21.31
N SER A 136 7.46 6.91 -20.55
CA SER A 136 6.72 5.70 -20.98
C SER A 136 5.22 5.94 -21.18
N SER A 137 4.66 6.92 -20.50
CA SER A 137 3.25 7.31 -20.67
C SER A 137 2.94 7.91 -22.03
N SER A 138 3.95 8.45 -22.73
CA SER A 138 3.81 9.02 -24.10
C SER A 138 3.92 7.97 -25.21
N GLN A 139 4.59 6.84 -24.97
CA GLN A 139 4.78 5.78 -25.99
C GLN A 139 3.53 4.91 -26.19
N GLY A 140 2.76 4.66 -25.12
CA GLY A 140 1.47 3.96 -25.22
C GLY A 140 0.40 4.71 -26.05
N GLU A 141 0.65 5.95 -26.39
CA GLU A 141 -0.23 6.80 -27.21
C GLU A 141 -0.03 6.58 -28.71
N ALA A 142 1.20 6.38 -29.15
CA ALA A 142 1.51 6.07 -30.56
C ALA A 142 0.92 4.71 -30.99
N GLU A 143 0.73 3.76 -30.05
CA GLU A 143 0.05 2.48 -30.33
C GLU A 143 -1.48 2.60 -30.25
N LYS A 144 -2.03 3.49 -29.43
CA LYS A 144 -3.49 3.76 -29.34
C LYS A 144 -4.04 4.56 -30.51
N GLU A 145 -3.24 5.44 -31.13
CA GLU A 145 -3.61 6.13 -32.37
C GLU A 145 -3.85 5.20 -33.55
N LYS A 146 -3.23 3.99 -33.55
CA LYS A 146 -3.50 2.97 -34.57
C LYS A 146 -4.86 2.27 -34.38
N ASN A 147 -5.50 2.40 -33.21
CA ASN A 147 -6.79 1.78 -32.89
C ASN A 147 -7.89 2.88 -32.81
N LYS A 148 -8.34 3.34 -33.99
CA LYS A 148 -9.24 4.49 -34.23
C LYS A 148 -10.61 4.49 -33.52
N ASN A 149 -10.93 3.57 -32.61
CA ASN A 149 -12.24 3.49 -31.96
C ASN A 149 -12.25 3.83 -30.46
N ARG A 150 -11.15 4.42 -29.92
CA ARG A 150 -11.09 4.94 -28.54
C ARG A 150 -10.46 6.33 -28.51
N GLU A 151 -11.00 7.27 -29.28
CA GLU A 151 -10.78 8.70 -29.08
C GLU A 151 -11.48 9.15 -27.78
N LYS A 152 -10.88 8.90 -26.63
CA LYS A 152 -11.00 9.86 -25.52
C LYS A 152 -9.76 10.74 -25.62
N THR A 153 -9.93 11.93 -26.24
CA THR A 153 -9.00 13.04 -26.17
C THR A 153 -8.47 13.16 -24.74
N ARG A 154 -7.14 13.26 -24.61
CA ARG A 154 -6.52 13.59 -23.32
C ARG A 154 -7.20 14.81 -22.73
N PRO A 155 -7.55 14.81 -21.44
CA PRO A 155 -7.99 16.04 -20.83
C PRO A 155 -6.85 17.05 -20.90
N GLU A 156 -7.09 18.23 -21.45
CA GLU A 156 -6.22 19.36 -21.21
C GLU A 156 -6.29 19.69 -19.73
N LEU A 157 -5.19 19.41 -19.02
CA LEU A 157 -5.13 19.72 -17.58
C LEU A 157 -4.94 21.23 -17.40
N PRO A 158 -5.58 21.81 -16.38
CA PRO A 158 -5.33 23.22 -16.04
C PRO A 158 -3.84 23.47 -15.77
N ALA A 159 -3.32 24.59 -16.24
CA ALA A 159 -1.92 24.97 -16.01
C ALA A 159 -1.62 25.27 -14.51
N ALA A 160 -2.65 25.49 -13.71
CA ALA A 160 -2.53 25.80 -12.28
C ALA A 160 -3.67 25.15 -11.48
N GLY A 161 -3.53 25.14 -10.14
CA GLY A 161 -4.59 24.68 -9.23
C GLY A 161 -4.56 23.18 -8.93
N LEU A 162 -3.50 22.45 -9.29
CA LEU A 162 -3.34 21.07 -8.87
C LEU A 162 -3.30 20.99 -7.33
N GLN A 163 -4.21 20.21 -6.76
CA GLN A 163 -4.35 20.02 -5.32
C GLN A 163 -3.99 18.61 -4.87
N ALA A 164 -4.36 17.59 -5.66
CA ALA A 164 -4.06 16.22 -5.31
C ALA A 164 -3.78 15.33 -6.53
N LEU A 165 -3.05 14.24 -6.28
CA LEU A 165 -2.80 13.14 -7.22
C LEU A 165 -3.14 11.79 -6.55
N ILE A 166 -3.67 10.88 -7.34
CA ILE A 166 -3.65 9.45 -7.05
C ILE A 166 -2.60 8.83 -7.97
N ALA A 167 -1.69 8.06 -7.40
CA ALA A 167 -0.65 7.32 -8.11
C ALA A 167 -0.51 5.91 -7.51
N PRO A 168 -0.09 4.90 -8.29
CA PRO A 168 0.05 3.55 -7.78
C PRO A 168 1.19 3.40 -6.76
N HIS A 169 1.24 2.25 -6.07
CA HIS A 169 2.40 1.86 -5.27
C HIS A 169 2.92 0.43 -5.56
N ILE A 170 2.42 -0.23 -6.58
CA ILE A 170 2.97 -1.49 -7.10
C ILE A 170 4.44 -1.33 -7.52
N ASP A 171 5.12 -2.44 -7.80
CA ASP A 171 6.46 -2.42 -8.41
C ASP A 171 6.57 -1.37 -9.53
N LEU A 172 7.66 -0.58 -9.50
CA LEU A 172 7.83 0.58 -10.37
C LEU A 172 7.91 0.22 -11.87
N GLN A 173 8.41 -0.96 -12.21
CA GLN A 173 8.43 -1.43 -13.60
C GLN A 173 7.05 -1.92 -14.05
N ALA A 174 6.35 -2.64 -13.18
CA ALA A 174 5.02 -3.15 -13.47
C ALA A 174 4.01 -2.00 -13.64
N GLY A 175 4.08 -0.97 -12.79
CA GLY A 175 3.19 0.20 -12.84
C GLY A 175 3.70 1.37 -13.70
N ARG A 176 4.84 1.23 -14.43
CA ARG A 176 5.59 2.35 -15.05
C ARG A 176 4.73 3.34 -15.85
N ARG A 177 3.76 2.84 -16.61
CA ARG A 177 2.89 3.66 -17.46
C ARG A 177 1.97 4.56 -16.62
N VAL A 178 1.37 4.00 -15.57
CA VAL A 178 0.45 4.72 -14.68
C VAL A 178 1.21 5.70 -13.78
N TYR A 179 2.40 5.34 -13.27
CA TYR A 179 3.29 6.28 -12.60
C TYR A 179 3.67 7.46 -13.50
N GLY A 180 4.07 7.19 -14.75
CA GLY A 180 4.41 8.22 -15.71
C GLY A 180 3.22 9.14 -15.99
N ALA A 181 2.00 8.60 -16.12
CA ALA A 181 0.79 9.38 -16.31
C ALA A 181 0.48 10.29 -15.11
N ALA A 182 0.73 9.82 -13.87
CA ALA A 182 0.50 10.60 -12.66
C ALA A 182 1.52 11.73 -12.49
N TYR A 183 2.83 11.41 -12.57
CA TYR A 183 3.88 12.31 -12.10
C TYR A 183 4.42 13.30 -13.13
N ARG A 184 4.30 13.04 -14.43
CA ARG A 184 4.81 13.95 -15.48
C ARG A 184 4.26 15.39 -15.37
N TRP A 185 3.06 15.55 -14.81
CA TRP A 185 2.40 16.85 -14.65
C TRP A 185 3.00 17.71 -13.54
N LEU A 186 3.84 17.13 -12.68
CA LEU A 186 4.51 17.88 -11.63
C LEU A 186 5.73 18.66 -12.13
N GLN A 187 6.25 18.33 -13.30
CA GLN A 187 7.42 19.02 -13.86
C GLN A 187 7.13 20.51 -14.08
N GLY A 188 7.97 21.37 -13.51
CA GLY A 188 7.80 22.81 -13.58
C GLY A 188 6.84 23.41 -12.54
N LEU A 189 6.18 22.58 -11.72
CA LEU A 189 5.41 23.03 -10.57
C LEU A 189 6.30 23.18 -9.33
N SER A 190 5.81 23.92 -8.36
CA SER A 190 6.47 24.13 -7.07
C SER A 190 5.46 23.95 -5.95
N PHE A 191 5.84 23.21 -4.92
CA PHE A 191 5.10 23.01 -3.68
C PHE A 191 6.07 23.09 -2.51
N ASP A 192 5.61 23.64 -1.39
CA ASP A 192 6.40 23.74 -0.16
C ASP A 192 6.29 22.47 0.64
N ARG A 193 5.14 21.79 0.55
CA ARG A 193 4.83 20.59 1.33
C ARG A 193 4.00 19.61 0.53
N VAL A 194 4.23 18.29 0.77
CA VAL A 194 3.37 17.21 0.25
C VAL A 194 2.85 16.36 1.40
N ILE A 195 1.54 16.17 1.47
CA ILE A 195 0.91 15.14 2.31
C ILE A 195 0.89 13.85 1.48
N VAL A 196 1.55 12.80 1.97
CA VAL A 196 1.54 11.49 1.30
C VAL A 196 0.69 10.52 2.13
N LEU A 197 -0.43 10.11 1.55
CA LEU A 197 -1.29 9.06 2.08
C LEU A 197 -0.85 7.74 1.46
N GLY A 198 -0.16 6.91 2.24
CA GLY A 198 0.24 5.56 1.86
C GLY A 198 -0.56 4.50 2.61
N ILE A 199 -0.24 3.23 2.34
CA ILE A 199 -0.90 2.08 2.97
C ILE A 199 0.04 1.43 3.97
N GLY A 200 -0.45 1.21 5.18
CA GLY A 200 0.31 0.54 6.23
C GLY A 200 0.14 -0.98 6.17
N HIS A 201 0.82 -1.64 5.21
CA HIS A 201 0.69 -3.08 5.02
C HIS A 201 1.10 -3.92 6.24
N SER A 202 1.99 -3.40 7.07
CA SER A 202 2.42 -4.01 8.34
C SER A 202 1.85 -3.30 9.57
N LEU A 203 0.84 -2.44 9.39
CA LEU A 203 0.21 -1.72 10.49
C LEU A 203 -0.81 -2.63 11.19
N GLU A 204 -0.47 -3.12 12.37
CA GLU A 204 -1.32 -4.04 13.14
C GLU A 204 -2.20 -3.32 14.17
N ASN A 205 -1.69 -2.22 14.74
CA ASN A 205 -2.37 -1.49 15.81
C ASN A 205 -2.60 -0.04 15.39
N GLY A 206 -3.83 0.42 15.55
CA GLY A 206 -4.26 1.74 15.12
C GLY A 206 -4.73 1.76 13.66
N LEU A 207 -5.36 2.88 13.29
CA LEU A 207 -5.81 3.12 11.92
C LEU A 207 -4.84 4.00 11.13
N LEU A 208 -3.89 4.63 11.81
CA LEU A 208 -2.96 5.61 11.24
C LEU A 208 -1.57 5.41 11.84
N ALA A 209 -0.53 5.34 11.01
CA ALA A 209 0.84 5.46 11.50
C ALA A 209 1.47 6.75 10.97
N LEU A 210 2.08 7.50 11.86
CA LEU A 210 2.73 8.78 11.57
C LEU A 210 4.17 8.77 12.12
N THR A 211 5.10 9.31 11.34
CA THR A 211 6.51 9.40 11.77
C THR A 211 7.03 10.82 11.62
N GLU A 212 7.89 11.23 12.55
CA GLU A 212 8.63 12.49 12.49
C GLU A 212 10.02 12.32 11.85
N LYS A 213 10.35 11.11 11.38
CA LYS A 213 11.62 10.82 10.73
C LYS A 213 11.65 11.40 9.33
N ASP A 214 12.78 12.00 8.99
CA ASP A 214 13.05 12.36 7.61
C ASP A 214 13.26 11.10 6.77
N PHE A 215 12.91 11.14 5.50
CA PHE A 215 13.15 10.02 4.58
C PHE A 215 14.49 10.20 3.85
N ILE A 216 15.28 9.14 3.80
CA ILE A 216 16.55 9.12 3.06
C ILE A 216 16.34 8.31 1.78
N THR A 217 16.52 8.93 0.63
CA THR A 217 16.46 8.30 -0.68
C THR A 217 17.79 8.47 -1.39
N PRO A 218 18.05 7.83 -2.55
CA PRO A 218 19.24 8.12 -3.34
C PRO A 218 19.35 9.57 -3.83
N PHE A 219 18.22 10.29 -3.94
CA PHE A 219 18.22 11.74 -4.23
C PHE A 219 18.58 12.63 -3.02
N GLY A 220 18.74 12.03 -1.85
CA GLY A 220 19.03 12.73 -0.60
C GLY A 220 17.87 12.73 0.39
N ARG A 221 17.97 13.61 1.37
CA ARG A 221 17.03 13.70 2.49
C ARG A 221 15.77 14.49 2.11
N VAL A 222 14.60 13.92 2.38
CA VAL A 222 13.31 14.62 2.40
C VAL A 222 12.97 14.92 3.85
N LYS A 223 12.78 16.19 4.17
CA LYS A 223 12.42 16.61 5.53
C LYS A 223 10.95 16.32 5.83
N THR A 224 10.70 15.88 7.03
CA THR A 224 9.32 15.74 7.54
C THR A 224 8.89 17.02 8.24
N ASP A 225 7.69 17.52 7.93
CA ASP A 225 7.04 18.62 8.67
C ASP A 225 6.61 18.09 10.05
N LYS A 226 7.56 18.11 11.00
CA LYS A 226 7.39 17.52 12.33
C LYS A 226 6.29 18.18 13.15
N GLU A 227 6.11 19.50 12.99
CA GLU A 227 5.05 20.22 13.69
C GLU A 227 3.66 19.80 13.21
N ALA A 228 3.49 19.64 11.90
CA ALA A 228 2.27 19.11 11.32
C ALA A 228 2.01 17.66 11.76
N VAL A 229 3.05 16.82 11.78
CA VAL A 229 2.93 15.43 12.24
C VAL A 229 2.53 15.36 13.71
N LYS A 230 3.08 16.20 14.59
CA LYS A 230 2.68 16.25 16.01
C LYS A 230 1.21 16.63 16.17
N LYS A 231 0.75 17.68 15.47
CA LYS A 231 -0.68 18.07 15.48
C LYS A 231 -1.58 16.92 15.02
N LEU A 232 -1.15 16.19 13.99
CA LEU A 232 -1.90 15.04 13.46
C LEU A 232 -1.91 13.84 14.42
N LYS A 233 -0.80 13.57 15.12
CA LYS A 233 -0.74 12.53 16.17
C LYS A 233 -1.70 12.85 17.33
N GLU A 234 -1.71 14.10 17.77
CA GLU A 234 -2.64 14.56 18.81
C GLU A 234 -4.10 14.44 18.37
N ALA A 235 -4.40 14.83 17.12
CA ALA A 235 -5.74 14.73 16.54
C ALA A 235 -6.20 13.29 16.30
N ALA A 236 -5.29 12.38 15.96
CA ALA A 236 -5.57 10.96 15.81
C ALA A 236 -5.81 10.23 17.15
N GLY A 237 -5.17 10.71 18.22
CA GLY A 237 -5.33 10.13 19.55
C GLY A 237 -5.07 8.63 19.58
N THR A 238 -6.03 7.84 20.04
CA THR A 238 -5.94 6.36 20.12
C THR A 238 -6.01 5.67 18.77
N LEU A 239 -6.35 6.37 17.68
CA LEU A 239 -6.32 5.82 16.32
C LEU A 239 -4.90 5.80 15.74
N ALA A 240 -3.97 6.58 16.30
CA ALA A 240 -2.58 6.52 15.92
C ALA A 240 -1.92 5.24 16.45
N ALA A 241 -1.07 4.64 15.61
CA ALA A 241 -0.22 3.54 16.06
C ALA A 241 0.67 3.96 17.24
N PRO A 242 0.96 3.06 18.19
CA PRO A 242 1.77 3.37 19.37
C PRO A 242 3.23 3.70 19.02
N ASP A 243 3.70 3.23 17.87
CA ASP A 243 5.03 3.49 17.34
C ASP A 243 4.99 3.73 15.83
N ASP A 244 6.13 4.03 15.22
CA ASP A 244 6.24 4.29 13.80
C ASP A 244 6.95 3.15 13.04
N LEU A 245 7.03 1.96 13.61
CA LEU A 245 7.72 0.80 13.02
C LEU A 245 7.18 0.42 11.64
N ALA A 246 5.87 0.60 11.41
CA ALA A 246 5.24 0.34 10.11
C ALA A 246 5.90 1.13 8.97
N HIS A 247 6.45 2.33 9.24
CA HIS A 247 7.17 3.12 8.23
C HIS A 247 8.52 2.52 7.83
N ARG A 248 9.11 1.64 8.64
CA ARG A 248 10.51 1.21 8.48
C ARG A 248 10.78 0.58 7.12
N THR A 249 9.89 -0.27 6.65
CA THR A 249 10.04 -1.05 5.41
C THR A 249 8.92 -0.78 4.39
N GLU A 250 8.01 0.14 4.72
CA GLU A 250 6.86 0.42 3.86
C GLU A 250 7.27 1.14 2.57
N HIS A 251 6.76 0.67 1.44
CA HIS A 251 7.10 1.15 0.10
C HIS A 251 6.11 2.17 -0.46
N SER A 252 4.86 2.17 0.00
CA SER A 252 3.79 3.00 -0.56
C SER A 252 4.09 4.50 -0.50
N ILE A 253 4.84 4.97 0.52
CA ILE A 253 5.35 6.35 0.61
C ILE A 253 6.69 6.48 -0.09
N GLU A 254 7.62 5.52 0.10
CA GLU A 254 8.97 5.59 -0.45
C GLU A 254 8.97 5.78 -1.96
N PHE A 255 8.15 5.03 -2.70
CA PHE A 255 8.06 5.17 -4.14
C PHE A 255 7.56 6.55 -4.58
N GLN A 256 6.58 7.11 -3.88
CA GLN A 256 6.09 8.45 -4.20
C GLN A 256 7.19 9.50 -4.05
N LEU A 257 8.00 9.40 -2.99
CA LEU A 257 9.08 10.36 -2.72
C LEU A 257 10.14 10.42 -3.81
N LEU A 258 10.40 9.31 -4.51
CA LEU A 258 11.35 9.29 -5.63
C LEU A 258 10.88 10.22 -6.77
N PHE A 259 9.61 10.10 -7.17
CA PHE A 259 9.02 10.96 -8.20
C PHE A 259 8.90 12.40 -7.74
N LEU A 260 8.48 12.62 -6.49
CA LEU A 260 8.33 13.95 -5.91
C LEU A 260 9.66 14.70 -5.87
N GLN A 261 10.74 14.06 -5.42
CA GLN A 261 12.07 14.67 -5.43
C GLN A 261 12.59 14.93 -6.84
N TYR A 262 12.35 14.00 -7.77
CA TYR A 262 12.74 14.16 -9.17
C TYR A 262 12.03 15.35 -9.83
N CYS A 263 10.73 15.50 -9.62
CA CYS A 263 9.90 16.50 -10.29
C CYS A 263 9.93 17.88 -9.60
N LEU A 264 9.94 17.91 -8.25
CA LEU A 264 9.78 19.11 -7.44
C LEU A 264 11.09 19.59 -6.78
N GLY A 265 12.14 18.75 -6.82
CA GLY A 265 13.44 19.07 -6.23
C GLY A 265 13.59 18.69 -4.75
N LYS A 266 14.71 19.12 -4.15
CA LYS A 266 15.17 18.64 -2.83
C LYS A 266 14.61 19.45 -1.63
N ASN A 267 13.99 20.60 -1.86
CA ASN A 267 13.52 21.51 -0.79
C ASN A 267 12.06 21.25 -0.37
N LEU A 268 11.57 20.03 -0.56
CA LEU A 268 10.23 19.62 -0.25
C LEU A 268 10.13 19.12 1.18
N GLU A 269 9.12 19.54 1.93
CA GLU A 269 8.71 18.92 3.18
C GLU A 269 7.60 17.88 2.94
N VAL A 270 7.59 16.81 3.74
CA VAL A 270 6.58 15.75 3.64
C VAL A 270 5.83 15.57 4.97
N ILE A 271 4.53 15.27 4.87
CA ILE A 271 3.73 14.71 5.96
C ILE A 271 3.41 13.26 5.56
N PRO A 272 4.17 12.27 6.08
CA PRO A 272 3.98 10.87 5.73
C PRO A 272 2.92 10.23 6.63
N ILE A 273 1.86 9.71 6.03
CA ILE A 273 0.73 9.08 6.73
C ILE A 273 0.51 7.70 6.13
N LEU A 274 0.62 6.64 6.94
CA LEU A 274 0.19 5.31 6.56
C LEU A 274 -1.22 5.06 7.08
N CYS A 275 -2.11 4.66 6.18
CA CYS A 275 -3.49 4.32 6.49
C CYS A 275 -3.60 2.80 6.70
N GLY A 276 -4.15 2.39 7.83
CA GLY A 276 -4.53 1.02 8.12
C GLY A 276 -5.91 0.67 7.60
N SER A 277 -6.35 -0.57 7.82
CA SER A 277 -7.61 -1.06 7.31
C SER A 277 -8.83 -0.43 7.99
N PHE A 278 -9.82 -0.01 7.20
CA PHE A 278 -11.14 0.43 7.66
C PHE A 278 -12.20 -0.68 7.58
N HIS A 279 -11.80 -1.91 7.31
CA HIS A 279 -12.72 -3.02 7.06
C HIS A 279 -13.74 -3.23 8.19
N GLN A 280 -13.32 -3.12 9.45
CA GLN A 280 -14.24 -3.23 10.59
C GLN A 280 -15.37 -2.19 10.61
N TRP A 281 -15.16 -1.04 9.95
CA TRP A 281 -16.13 0.06 9.87
C TRP A 281 -16.95 0.04 8.60
N LEU A 282 -16.62 -0.86 7.66
CA LEU A 282 -17.19 -0.85 6.32
C LEU A 282 -18.72 -0.87 6.31
N LYS A 283 -19.33 -1.65 7.22
CA LYS A 283 -20.79 -1.79 7.33
C LYS A 283 -21.45 -0.81 8.30
N GLU A 284 -20.67 -0.11 9.10
CA GLU A 284 -21.18 0.72 10.21
C GLU A 284 -21.33 2.19 9.84
N VAL A 285 -20.49 2.67 8.88
CA VAL A 285 -20.45 4.08 8.48
C VAL A 285 -20.53 4.22 6.96
N THR A 286 -20.72 5.44 6.48
CA THR A 286 -20.82 5.76 5.04
C THR A 286 -19.68 6.64 4.53
N ARG A 287 -18.79 7.08 5.42
CA ARG A 287 -17.61 7.88 5.11
C ARG A 287 -16.58 7.82 6.23
N ALA A 288 -15.32 8.18 5.95
CA ALA A 288 -14.23 8.07 6.90
C ALA A 288 -14.42 8.96 8.16
N SER A 289 -14.97 10.16 8.02
CA SER A 289 -15.20 11.07 9.15
C SER A 289 -16.24 10.57 10.17
N GLU A 290 -17.03 9.57 9.83
CA GLU A 290 -17.98 8.92 10.73
C GLU A 290 -17.34 7.84 11.60
N ILE A 291 -16.12 7.39 11.29
CA ILE A 291 -15.36 6.49 12.14
C ILE A 291 -15.06 7.21 13.47
N PRO A 292 -15.41 6.61 14.63
CA PRO A 292 -15.20 7.24 15.93
C PRO A 292 -13.77 7.71 16.14
N GLY A 293 -13.59 9.01 16.39
CA GLY A 293 -12.30 9.67 16.61
C GLY A 293 -11.58 10.15 15.34
N LEU A 294 -11.94 9.70 14.12
CA LEU A 294 -11.23 10.06 12.91
C LEU A 294 -11.58 11.47 12.38
N ASN A 295 -12.76 12.01 12.77
CA ASN A 295 -13.20 13.33 12.30
C ASN A 295 -12.22 14.46 12.68
N LEU A 296 -11.65 14.43 13.90
CA LEU A 296 -10.68 15.45 14.33
C LEU A 296 -9.41 15.41 13.46
N PHE A 297 -8.92 14.21 13.16
CA PHE A 297 -7.77 14.02 12.29
C PHE A 297 -8.03 14.57 10.87
N ILE A 298 -9.19 14.24 10.28
CA ILE A 298 -9.59 14.74 8.95
C ILE A 298 -9.68 16.28 8.95
N ARG A 299 -10.28 16.87 9.97
CA ARG A 299 -10.34 18.33 10.10
C ARG A 299 -8.95 18.96 10.20
N THR A 300 -8.07 18.41 11.01
CA THR A 300 -6.69 18.90 11.13
C THR A 300 -5.94 18.78 9.81
N LEU A 301 -6.15 17.70 9.04
CA LEU A 301 -5.60 17.59 7.68
C LEU A 301 -6.13 18.70 6.76
N LYS A 302 -7.43 18.99 6.78
CA LYS A 302 -8.01 20.09 6.00
C LYS A 302 -7.39 21.43 6.36
N GLU A 303 -7.24 21.72 7.64
CA GLU A 303 -6.59 22.95 8.12
C GLU A 303 -5.17 23.07 7.58
N LEU A 304 -4.39 21.97 7.61
CA LEU A 304 -3.04 21.94 7.05
C LEU A 304 -3.02 22.14 5.53
N THR A 305 -3.99 21.61 4.78
CA THR A 305 -4.05 21.83 3.32
C THR A 305 -4.45 23.25 2.95
N ALA A 306 -5.17 23.93 3.83
CA ALA A 306 -5.68 25.30 3.64
C ALA A 306 -4.71 26.38 4.18
N GLU A 307 -3.55 26.03 4.74
CA GLU A 307 -2.55 27.00 5.23
C GLU A 307 -2.08 27.94 4.12
N PRO A 308 -2.36 29.27 4.18
CA PRO A 308 -2.05 30.19 3.06
C PRO A 308 -0.54 30.36 2.79
N GLN A 309 0.31 30.04 3.79
CA GLN A 309 1.76 30.21 3.71
C GLN A 309 2.48 29.05 3.05
N LYS A 310 1.79 27.89 2.87
CA LYS A 310 2.38 26.69 2.30
C LYS A 310 1.54 26.15 1.16
N ARG A 311 2.10 26.12 -0.05
CA ARG A 311 1.47 25.39 -1.16
C ARG A 311 1.59 23.88 -0.90
N THR A 312 0.50 23.26 -0.54
CA THR A 312 0.44 21.84 -0.18
C THR A 312 -0.16 21.02 -1.31
N LEU A 313 0.56 19.97 -1.75
CA LEU A 313 0.06 18.92 -2.63
C LEU A 313 -0.35 17.70 -1.77
N ILE A 314 -1.41 17.00 -2.15
CA ILE A 314 -1.77 15.72 -1.55
C ILE A 314 -1.46 14.62 -2.57
N VAL A 315 -0.79 13.56 -2.15
CA VAL A 315 -0.55 12.37 -2.98
C VAL A 315 -1.07 11.14 -2.26
N ALA A 316 -2.01 10.43 -2.87
CA ALA A 316 -2.41 9.10 -2.43
C ALA A 316 -1.63 8.06 -3.24
N GLY A 317 -0.67 7.40 -2.58
CA GLY A 317 0.12 6.29 -3.14
C GLY A 317 -0.61 4.98 -2.92
N VAL A 318 -1.47 4.57 -3.88
CA VAL A 318 -2.44 3.49 -3.69
C VAL A 318 -2.66 2.68 -4.96
N ASP A 319 -2.87 1.37 -4.79
CA ASP A 319 -3.42 0.51 -5.83
C ASP A 319 -4.93 0.29 -5.58
N LEU A 320 -5.63 -0.22 -6.59
CA LEU A 320 -7.05 -0.52 -6.51
C LEU A 320 -7.28 -2.02 -6.19
N SER A 321 -7.98 -2.75 -7.07
CA SER A 321 -8.38 -4.13 -6.84
C SER A 321 -7.20 -5.11 -6.82
N HIS A 322 -7.22 -6.02 -5.86
CA HIS A 322 -6.27 -7.15 -5.72
C HIS A 322 -7.06 -8.44 -5.82
N VAL A 323 -7.03 -9.12 -6.98
CA VAL A 323 -7.89 -10.26 -7.28
C VAL A 323 -7.10 -11.46 -7.79
N GLY A 324 -7.58 -12.64 -7.49
CA GLY A 324 -7.00 -13.90 -7.93
C GLY A 324 -6.52 -14.78 -6.78
N LEU A 325 -5.83 -15.85 -7.11
CA LEU A 325 -5.49 -16.94 -6.16
C LEU A 325 -4.59 -16.45 -5.01
N LYS A 326 -3.68 -15.51 -5.27
CA LYS A 326 -2.78 -14.90 -4.28
C LYS A 326 -3.56 -14.13 -3.20
N PHE A 327 -4.72 -13.60 -3.56
CA PHE A 327 -5.53 -12.75 -2.69
C PHE A 327 -6.77 -13.46 -2.12
N GLY A 328 -6.74 -14.80 -2.07
CA GLY A 328 -7.76 -15.61 -1.43
C GLY A 328 -8.98 -15.96 -2.30
N HIS A 329 -9.00 -15.55 -3.57
CA HIS A 329 -10.06 -15.93 -4.50
C HIS A 329 -9.88 -17.38 -4.97
N ARG A 330 -10.99 -18.03 -5.33
CA ARG A 330 -10.97 -19.39 -5.90
C ARG A 330 -10.69 -19.41 -7.40
N GLN A 331 -10.96 -18.30 -8.08
CA GLN A 331 -10.81 -18.11 -9.52
C GLN A 331 -9.52 -17.36 -9.83
N LYS A 332 -8.97 -17.58 -11.02
CA LYS A 332 -7.86 -16.77 -11.53
C LYS A 332 -8.35 -15.38 -11.91
N ALA A 333 -7.50 -14.38 -11.77
CA ALA A 333 -7.83 -13.01 -12.15
C ALA A 333 -8.21 -12.87 -13.64
N SER A 334 -7.62 -13.68 -14.52
CA SER A 334 -7.96 -13.71 -15.95
C SER A 334 -9.42 -14.09 -16.23
N GLU A 335 -10.04 -14.90 -15.36
CA GLU A 335 -11.46 -15.28 -15.46
C GLU A 335 -12.38 -14.18 -14.91
N LEU A 336 -11.85 -13.26 -14.12
CA LEU A 336 -12.58 -12.19 -13.43
C LEU A 336 -12.33 -10.80 -14.04
N LYS A 337 -11.60 -10.72 -15.14
CA LYS A 337 -11.11 -9.47 -15.73
C LYS A 337 -12.20 -8.42 -15.96
N GLU A 338 -13.31 -8.80 -16.56
CA GLU A 338 -14.43 -7.88 -16.81
C GLU A 338 -15.09 -7.40 -15.51
N VAL A 339 -15.19 -8.27 -14.51
CA VAL A 339 -15.77 -7.95 -13.20
C VAL A 339 -14.87 -6.96 -12.45
N ILE A 340 -13.54 -7.16 -12.49
CA ILE A 340 -12.56 -6.27 -11.90
C ILE A 340 -12.66 -4.88 -12.56
N ILE A 341 -12.59 -4.81 -13.89
CA ILE A 341 -12.64 -3.55 -14.64
C ILE A 341 -13.94 -2.78 -14.36
N ASN A 342 -15.07 -3.50 -14.32
CA ASN A 342 -16.36 -2.86 -14.04
C ASN A 342 -16.43 -2.27 -12.63
N PHE A 343 -15.93 -2.99 -11.63
CA PHE A 343 -15.87 -2.48 -10.26
C PHE A 343 -14.95 -1.28 -10.14
N ASP A 344 -13.74 -1.37 -10.68
CA ASP A 344 -12.77 -0.27 -10.67
C ASP A 344 -13.31 0.99 -11.37
N GLN A 345 -14.03 0.84 -12.48
CA GLN A 345 -14.70 1.96 -13.15
C GLN A 345 -15.69 2.67 -12.24
N GLN A 346 -16.47 1.93 -11.43
CA GLN A 346 -17.42 2.52 -10.48
C GLN A 346 -16.71 3.28 -9.35
N ILE A 347 -15.57 2.76 -8.87
CA ILE A 347 -14.76 3.47 -7.87
C ILE A 347 -14.15 4.74 -8.47
N ILE A 348 -13.57 4.62 -9.66
CA ILE A 348 -12.96 5.75 -10.38
C ILE A 348 -14.02 6.83 -10.66
N GLU A 349 -15.23 6.44 -11.04
CA GLU A 349 -16.33 7.38 -11.25
C GLU A 349 -16.69 8.14 -9.97
N ALA A 350 -16.79 7.46 -8.84
CA ALA A 350 -17.02 8.11 -7.55
C ALA A 350 -15.89 9.09 -7.18
N LEU A 351 -14.62 8.73 -7.45
CA LEU A 351 -13.46 9.59 -7.25
C LEU A 351 -13.52 10.84 -8.17
N LEU A 352 -13.88 10.67 -9.44
CA LEU A 352 -14.02 11.78 -10.41
C LEU A 352 -15.13 12.75 -10.04
N HIS A 353 -16.20 12.26 -9.41
CA HIS A 353 -17.31 13.09 -8.93
C HIS A 353 -17.08 13.64 -7.51
N LEU A 354 -15.95 13.31 -6.86
CA LEU A 354 -15.62 13.71 -5.49
C LEU A 354 -16.69 13.23 -4.48
N ASP A 355 -17.30 12.09 -4.74
CA ASP A 355 -18.41 11.53 -3.97
C ASP A 355 -17.93 10.48 -2.98
N ALA A 356 -17.59 10.94 -1.77
CA ALA A 356 -17.12 10.07 -0.68
C ALA A 356 -18.15 9.01 -0.27
N VAL A 357 -19.45 9.35 -0.31
CA VAL A 357 -20.52 8.43 0.09
C VAL A 357 -20.68 7.31 -0.94
N SER A 358 -20.76 7.67 -2.24
CA SER A 358 -20.82 6.65 -3.30
C SER A 358 -19.57 5.79 -3.33
N PHE A 359 -18.37 6.37 -3.13
CA PHE A 359 -17.11 5.64 -3.04
C PHE A 359 -17.17 4.58 -1.92
N TRP A 360 -17.57 4.98 -0.72
CA TRP A 360 -17.71 4.06 0.42
C TRP A 360 -18.74 2.96 0.15
N LYS A 361 -19.91 3.36 -0.35
CA LYS A 361 -21.03 2.44 -0.65
C LYS A 361 -20.63 1.34 -1.64
N ARG A 362 -19.81 1.65 -2.67
CA ARG A 362 -19.32 0.62 -3.61
C ARG A 362 -18.51 -0.47 -2.93
N HIS A 363 -17.63 -0.09 -1.98
CA HIS A 363 -16.87 -1.07 -1.20
C HIS A 363 -17.78 -1.86 -0.24
N GLN A 364 -18.75 -1.20 0.37
CA GLN A 364 -19.72 -1.82 1.26
C GLN A 364 -20.59 -2.88 0.55
N GLU A 365 -21.07 -2.58 -0.67
CA GLU A 365 -21.90 -3.47 -1.49
C GLU A 365 -21.20 -4.79 -1.84
N VAL A 366 -19.89 -4.79 -1.98
CA VAL A 366 -19.08 -5.96 -2.32
C VAL A 366 -18.34 -6.54 -1.10
N GLU A 367 -18.54 -5.99 0.10
CA GLU A 367 -17.89 -6.40 1.34
C GLU A 367 -16.36 -6.48 1.22
N ASP A 368 -15.77 -5.52 0.49
CA ASP A 368 -14.34 -5.46 0.15
C ASP A 368 -13.80 -6.71 -0.59
N TRP A 369 -14.67 -7.41 -1.32
CA TRP A 369 -14.29 -8.64 -2.05
C TRP A 369 -13.12 -8.42 -3.01
N PHE A 370 -12.94 -7.21 -3.54
CA PHE A 370 -11.84 -6.87 -4.44
C PHE A 370 -10.54 -6.53 -3.72
N ASN A 371 -10.49 -6.54 -2.38
CA ASN A 371 -9.31 -6.24 -1.56
C ASN A 371 -8.60 -4.94 -1.99
N VAL A 372 -9.35 -3.84 -2.08
CA VAL A 372 -8.78 -2.55 -2.50
C VAL A 372 -7.90 -1.98 -1.40
N CYS A 373 -6.58 -2.15 -1.50
CA CYS A 373 -5.66 -1.66 -0.48
C CYS A 373 -5.75 -0.14 -0.31
N GLY A 374 -6.03 0.59 -1.38
CA GLY A 374 -6.19 2.05 -1.40
C GLY A 374 -7.42 2.57 -0.70
N PHE A 375 -8.39 1.74 -0.33
CA PHE A 375 -9.68 2.17 0.20
C PHE A 375 -9.57 3.18 1.35
N PRO A 376 -8.78 2.95 2.43
CA PRO A 376 -8.70 3.88 3.56
C PRO A 376 -8.09 5.24 3.18
N ALA A 377 -7.02 5.23 2.41
CA ALA A 377 -6.33 6.45 1.98
C ALA A 377 -7.19 7.28 1.03
N LEU A 378 -7.90 6.63 0.10
CA LEU A 378 -8.83 7.30 -0.83
C LEU A 378 -10.07 7.84 -0.11
N ALA A 379 -10.59 7.12 0.89
CA ALA A 379 -11.70 7.61 1.72
C ALA A 379 -11.31 8.88 2.48
N ILE A 380 -10.09 8.95 3.05
CA ILE A 380 -9.56 10.16 3.68
C ILE A 380 -9.36 11.26 2.63
N LEU A 381 -8.74 10.94 1.49
CA LEU A 381 -8.48 11.89 0.41
C LEU A 381 -9.77 12.62 0.01
N LEU A 382 -10.85 11.90 -0.26
CA LEU A 382 -12.13 12.47 -0.68
C LEU A 382 -12.74 13.44 0.34
N GLU A 383 -12.39 13.30 1.61
CA GLU A 383 -12.89 14.19 2.66
C GLU A 383 -11.99 15.39 2.93
N ILE A 384 -10.72 15.36 2.53
CA ILE A 384 -9.78 16.46 2.78
C ILE A 384 -9.57 17.37 1.58
N ILE A 385 -9.87 16.92 0.36
CA ILE A 385 -9.70 17.74 -0.84
C ILE A 385 -10.85 18.75 -1.02
N GLU A 386 -10.49 19.92 -1.53
CA GLU A 386 -11.44 20.99 -1.91
C GLU A 386 -11.50 21.21 -3.43
N ALA A 387 -11.04 20.21 -4.19
CA ALA A 387 -11.01 20.24 -5.64
C ALA A 387 -12.42 20.44 -6.24
N LYS A 388 -12.47 21.15 -7.37
CA LYS A 388 -13.71 21.37 -8.14
C LYS A 388 -13.80 20.47 -9.36
N ARG A 389 -12.67 19.93 -9.80
CA ARG A 389 -12.57 19.02 -10.96
C ARG A 389 -11.55 17.93 -10.69
N ALA A 390 -11.90 16.74 -11.14
CA ALA A 390 -10.99 15.60 -11.18
C ALA A 390 -10.81 15.13 -12.61
N TYR A 391 -9.63 14.64 -12.93
CA TYR A 391 -9.27 14.16 -14.26
C TYR A 391 -8.73 12.75 -14.15
N PHE A 392 -9.28 11.86 -14.96
CA PHE A 392 -8.73 10.52 -15.16
C PHE A 392 -7.51 10.62 -16.08
N LEU A 393 -6.37 10.10 -15.62
CA LEU A 393 -5.11 10.15 -16.37
C LEU A 393 -4.78 8.83 -17.04
N ASP A 394 -4.86 7.73 -16.29
CA ASP A 394 -4.60 6.39 -16.79
C ASP A 394 -5.13 5.30 -15.86
N TYR A 395 -5.25 4.07 -16.40
CA TYR A 395 -5.63 2.85 -15.68
C TYR A 395 -4.93 1.64 -16.29
N ASP A 396 -4.51 0.72 -15.45
CA ASP A 396 -3.97 -0.57 -15.88
C ASP A 396 -4.43 -1.71 -14.99
N LEU A 397 -4.46 -2.91 -15.55
CA LEU A 397 -4.65 -4.16 -14.81
C LEU A 397 -3.41 -5.02 -15.03
N VAL A 398 -2.54 -5.03 -14.04
CA VAL A 398 -1.28 -5.79 -14.07
C VAL A 398 -1.56 -7.23 -13.70
N GLU A 399 -1.54 -8.10 -14.68
CA GLU A 399 -1.73 -9.54 -14.50
C GLU A 399 -0.40 -10.20 -14.09
N GLU A 400 -0.46 -11.08 -13.10
CA GLU A 400 0.63 -11.96 -12.65
C GLU A 400 0.25 -13.42 -12.96
N PRO A 401 0.50 -13.90 -14.20
CA PRO A 401 0.02 -15.23 -14.63
C PRO A 401 0.54 -16.38 -13.77
N ALA A 402 1.77 -16.23 -13.21
CA ALA A 402 2.40 -17.26 -12.38
C ALA A 402 1.60 -17.54 -11.10
N SER A 403 1.00 -16.51 -10.50
CA SER A 403 0.14 -16.63 -9.31
C SER A 403 -1.36 -16.72 -9.66
N GLY A 404 -1.73 -16.52 -10.92
CA GLY A 404 -3.12 -16.43 -11.35
C GLY A 404 -3.84 -15.22 -10.77
N SER A 405 -3.13 -14.13 -10.52
CA SER A 405 -3.65 -12.95 -9.84
C SER A 405 -3.42 -11.68 -10.66
N ALA A 406 -4.08 -10.59 -10.26
CA ALA A 406 -3.89 -9.29 -10.86
C ALA A 406 -4.09 -8.18 -9.83
N VAL A 407 -3.44 -7.04 -10.08
CA VAL A 407 -3.60 -5.79 -9.33
C VAL A 407 -3.97 -4.69 -10.32
N SER A 408 -5.00 -3.93 -10.02
CA SER A 408 -5.38 -2.78 -10.83
C SER A 408 -4.85 -1.47 -10.26
N LEU A 409 -4.57 -0.55 -11.17
CA LEU A 409 -3.89 0.70 -10.90
C LEU A 409 -4.64 1.85 -11.57
N ALA A 410 -4.70 3.01 -10.91
CA ALA A 410 -5.21 4.22 -11.55
C ALA A 410 -4.35 5.45 -11.22
N ALA A 411 -4.34 6.40 -12.15
CA ALA A 411 -3.81 7.75 -11.94
C ALA A 411 -4.93 8.77 -12.15
N LEU A 412 -5.12 9.64 -11.18
CA LEU A 412 -6.08 10.74 -11.22
C LEU A 412 -5.43 12.04 -10.72
N ALA A 413 -5.89 13.18 -11.24
CA ALA A 413 -5.45 14.49 -10.79
C ALA A 413 -6.66 15.35 -10.42
N PHE A 414 -6.53 16.15 -9.35
CA PHE A 414 -7.59 16.94 -8.75
C PHE A 414 -7.18 18.42 -8.71
N PHE A 415 -8.05 19.30 -9.19
CA PHE A 415 -7.77 20.72 -9.34
C PHE A 415 -8.81 21.60 -8.66
N ASN A 416 -8.34 22.64 -7.98
CA ASN A 416 -9.16 23.78 -7.65
C ASN A 416 -9.29 24.68 -8.88
N MET A 417 -10.49 25.16 -9.17
CA MET A 417 -10.64 26.22 -10.16
C MET A 417 -9.95 27.47 -9.62
N VAL A 418 -8.91 27.92 -10.30
CA VAL A 418 -8.46 29.30 -10.12
C VAL A 418 -9.65 30.16 -10.59
N ARG A 419 -10.14 31.07 -9.75
CA ARG A 419 -11.02 32.11 -10.22
C ARG A 419 -10.23 32.85 -11.32
N GLU A 420 -10.70 32.76 -12.55
CA GLU A 420 -10.27 33.69 -13.57
C GLU A 420 -10.60 35.09 -13.02
N ALA A 421 -9.55 35.86 -12.81
CA ALA A 421 -9.65 37.23 -12.30
C ALA A 421 -10.18 38.15 -13.39
#